data_f960d7bce2a1000eb3a90329f7a1cf06
#
_entry.id   f960d7bce2a1000eb3a90329f7a1cf06
#
_cell.length_a   1.000
_cell.length_b   1.000
_cell.length_c   1.000
_cell.angle_alpha   90.00
_cell.angle_beta   90.00
_cell.angle_gamma   90.00
#
_symmetry.space_group_name_H-M   'P 1'
#
loop_
_entity.id
_entity.type
_entity.pdbx_description
1 polymer ?
#
loop_
_entity_poly.entity_id
_entity_poly.type
_entity_poly.pdbx_seq_one_letter_code
_entity_poly.pdbx_strand_id
1 'polypeptide(L)'
;MSESTESAARPAIAFLNPLVNLYSRDVPAGVHFYRDLLGFKESFRTPKEGTPVHVELTLGGFGIGLSAVEAAKRVHGVDASPGAPSMAVTVWTHDVDQAFRMLTTAGVPVVQPPHNSSNNNRAALLRDPDGNLVEIVAKVA
;
A
#
# COMPACT_ATOMS: atom_id res chain seq x y z
N MET A 1 -10.37 24.93 12.56
CA MET A 1 -9.57 23.83 13.04
C MET A 1 -9.30 23.93 14.50
N SER A 2 -9.69 22.97 15.25
CA SER A 2 -9.52 23.11 16.68
C SER A 2 -8.64 22.02 17.22
N GLU A 3 -7.37 22.32 17.26
CA GLU A 3 -6.39 21.41 17.80
C GLU A 3 -6.60 21.16 19.29
N SER A 4 -7.11 22.17 19.98
CA SER A 4 -7.39 21.98 21.40
C SER A 4 -8.45 20.89 21.62
N THR A 5 -9.44 20.79 20.71
CA THR A 5 -10.45 19.75 20.79
C THR A 5 -9.81 18.36 20.61
N GLU A 6 -8.91 18.25 19.63
CA GLU A 6 -8.21 17.00 19.40
C GLU A 6 -7.35 16.60 20.59
N SER A 7 -6.66 17.58 21.20
CA SER A 7 -5.86 17.32 22.38
C SER A 7 -6.70 16.80 23.53
N ALA A 8 -7.91 17.36 23.71
CA ALA A 8 -8.78 16.96 24.79
C ALA A 8 -9.29 15.53 24.61
N ALA A 9 -9.30 15.02 23.38
CA ALA A 9 -9.84 13.71 23.07
C ALA A 9 -8.79 12.59 23.14
N ARG A 10 -7.56 12.88 23.56
CA ARG A 10 -6.51 11.86 23.59
C ARG A 10 -6.80 10.77 24.60
N PRO A 11 -6.58 9.51 24.22
CA PRO A 11 -6.74 8.40 25.17
C PRO A 11 -5.64 8.43 26.24
N ALA A 12 -5.92 7.81 27.36
CA ALA A 12 -4.95 7.70 28.45
C ALA A 12 -3.74 6.85 28.05
N ILE A 13 -3.94 5.89 27.14
CA ILE A 13 -2.87 5.03 26.64
C ILE A 13 -2.41 5.61 25.32
N ALA A 14 -1.09 5.72 25.14
CA ALA A 14 -0.52 6.20 23.88
C ALA A 14 -0.43 5.06 22.87
N PHE A 15 -0.84 5.33 21.63
CA PHE A 15 -0.68 4.41 20.50
C PHE A 15 0.38 4.99 19.56
N LEU A 16 1.26 4.13 19.05
CA LEU A 16 2.45 4.56 18.33
C LEU A 16 2.57 3.84 17.00
N ASN A 17 3.26 4.47 16.05
CA ASN A 17 3.76 3.86 14.82
C ASN A 17 2.65 3.19 14.00
N PRO A 18 1.61 3.96 13.63
CA PRO A 18 0.53 3.37 12.83
C PRO A 18 1.02 2.95 11.45
N LEU A 19 0.49 1.83 10.98
CA LEU A 19 0.69 1.40 9.61
C LEU A 19 -0.48 0.55 9.17
N VAL A 20 -0.65 0.39 7.85
CA VAL A 20 -1.63 -0.54 7.30
C VAL A 20 -0.89 -1.82 6.95
N ASN A 21 -1.36 -2.93 7.49
CA ASN A 21 -0.74 -4.23 7.25
C ASN A 21 -1.50 -4.94 6.14
N LEU A 22 -0.82 -5.23 5.05
CA LEU A 22 -1.38 -5.96 3.92
C LEU A 22 -0.91 -7.41 4.01
N TYR A 23 -1.85 -8.33 3.94
CA TYR A 23 -1.49 -9.74 3.94
C TYR A 23 -1.05 -10.15 2.54
N SER A 24 -0.02 -10.99 2.47
CA SER A 24 0.63 -11.30 1.20
C SER A 24 0.91 -12.79 1.09
N ARG A 25 0.63 -13.34 -0.10
CA ARG A 25 1.01 -14.71 -0.42
C ARG A 25 2.46 -14.82 -0.88
N ASP A 26 3.06 -13.67 -1.22
CA ASP A 26 4.43 -13.63 -1.73
C ASP A 26 5.05 -12.29 -1.33
N VAL A 27 5.61 -12.25 -0.11
CA VAL A 27 6.14 -11.01 0.44
C VAL A 27 7.25 -10.42 -0.44
N PRO A 28 8.20 -11.21 -0.98
CA PRO A 28 9.20 -10.63 -1.89
C PRO A 28 8.59 -9.96 -3.11
N ALA A 29 7.54 -10.52 -3.70
CA ALA A 29 6.86 -9.89 -4.84
C ALA A 29 6.21 -8.58 -4.43
N GLY A 30 5.61 -8.54 -3.24
CA GLY A 30 5.03 -7.31 -2.71
C GLY A 30 6.09 -6.24 -2.48
N VAL A 31 7.24 -6.63 -1.94
CA VAL A 31 8.35 -5.69 -1.74
C VAL A 31 8.82 -5.13 -3.09
N HIS A 32 8.96 -5.99 -4.11
CA HIS A 32 9.32 -5.51 -5.43
C HIS A 32 8.34 -4.47 -5.94
N PHE A 33 7.04 -4.74 -5.78
CA PHE A 33 6.01 -3.83 -6.26
C PHE A 33 6.09 -2.48 -5.54
N TYR A 34 6.01 -2.48 -4.21
CA TYR A 34 5.92 -1.23 -3.46
C TYR A 34 7.25 -0.49 -3.42
N ARG A 35 8.36 -1.19 -3.25
CA ARG A 35 9.67 -0.55 -3.16
C ARG A 35 10.22 -0.18 -4.54
N ASP A 36 10.25 -1.15 -5.46
CA ASP A 36 10.98 -0.95 -6.71
C ASP A 36 10.14 -0.25 -7.76
N LEU A 37 8.82 -0.49 -7.80
CA LEU A 37 7.96 0.14 -8.78
C LEU A 37 7.33 1.44 -8.26
N LEU A 38 6.91 1.50 -7.00
CA LEU A 38 6.24 2.67 -6.46
C LEU A 38 7.16 3.62 -5.67
N GLY A 39 8.35 3.17 -5.31
CA GLY A 39 9.31 4.04 -4.64
C GLY A 39 9.21 4.10 -3.13
N PHE A 40 8.51 3.15 -2.50
CA PHE A 40 8.54 3.05 -1.05
C PHE A 40 9.95 2.66 -0.60
N LYS A 41 10.29 3.01 0.64
CA LYS A 41 11.56 2.63 1.25
C LYS A 41 11.32 1.57 2.30
N GLU A 42 12.10 0.50 2.24
CA GLU A 42 12.04 -0.54 3.26
C GLU A 42 12.63 -0.02 4.55
N SER A 43 11.87 -0.12 5.64
CA SER A 43 12.31 0.36 6.96
C SER A 43 12.55 -0.78 7.95
N PHE A 44 12.02 -1.98 7.68
CA PHE A 44 12.16 -3.11 8.59
C PHE A 44 11.85 -4.40 7.85
N ARG A 45 12.55 -5.49 8.22
CA ARG A 45 12.19 -6.82 7.75
C ARG A 45 12.55 -7.87 8.79
N THR A 46 11.77 -8.92 8.84
CA THR A 46 12.05 -10.06 9.70
C THR A 46 11.64 -11.36 9.00
N PRO A 47 12.45 -12.42 9.02
CA PRO A 47 13.85 -12.39 9.44
C PRO A 47 14.69 -11.54 8.48
N LYS A 48 15.84 -11.08 8.93
CA LYS A 48 16.72 -10.24 8.10
C LYS A 48 17.35 -11.05 6.98
N GLU A 49 17.60 -12.32 7.24
CA GLU A 49 18.21 -13.22 6.26
C GLU A 49 17.15 -14.19 5.75
N GLY A 50 17.25 -14.56 4.48
CA GLY A 50 16.31 -15.47 3.86
C GLY A 50 15.00 -14.80 3.46
N THR A 51 13.96 -15.59 3.30
CA THR A 51 12.66 -15.08 2.88
C THR A 51 11.97 -14.41 4.07
N PRO A 52 11.65 -13.12 3.98
CA PRO A 52 10.99 -12.44 5.08
C PRO A 52 9.53 -12.84 5.20
N VAL A 53 9.03 -12.84 6.42
CA VAL A 53 7.60 -13.04 6.69
C VAL A 53 6.88 -11.73 6.96
N HIS A 54 7.62 -10.66 7.23
CA HIS A 54 7.06 -9.33 7.47
C HIS A 54 8.07 -8.28 7.04
N VAL A 55 7.63 -7.32 6.22
CA VAL A 55 8.45 -6.20 5.75
C VAL A 55 7.64 -4.94 5.92
N GLU A 56 8.27 -3.87 6.44
CA GLU A 56 7.62 -2.57 6.54
C GLU A 56 8.28 -1.60 5.58
N LEU A 57 7.44 -0.79 4.93
CA LEU A 57 7.88 0.15 3.92
C LEU A 57 7.16 1.49 4.14
N THR A 58 7.83 2.58 3.78
CA THR A 58 7.27 3.92 3.96
C THR A 58 7.42 4.75 2.71
N LEU A 59 6.45 5.65 2.51
CA LEU A 59 6.51 6.65 1.45
C LEU A 59 5.83 7.90 1.98
N GLY A 60 6.57 9.00 2.07
CA GLY A 60 6.00 10.28 2.50
C GLY A 60 5.34 10.24 3.86
N GLY A 61 5.89 9.48 4.78
CA GLY A 61 5.34 9.36 6.13
C GLY A 61 4.23 8.31 6.27
N PHE A 62 3.78 7.72 5.17
CA PHE A 62 2.78 6.67 5.20
C PHE A 62 3.48 5.31 5.25
N GLY A 63 3.05 4.46 6.18
CA GLY A 63 3.66 3.14 6.36
C GLY A 63 2.72 2.02 6.00
N ILE A 64 3.26 1.01 5.33
CA ILE A 64 2.56 -0.25 5.12
C ILE A 64 3.43 -1.38 5.62
N GLY A 65 2.78 -2.47 6.05
CA GLY A 65 3.45 -3.72 6.32
C GLY A 65 3.00 -4.75 5.30
N LEU A 66 3.89 -5.63 4.91
CA LEU A 66 3.56 -6.80 4.11
C LEU A 66 3.78 -8.01 5.00
N SER A 67 2.72 -8.73 5.33
CA SER A 67 2.80 -9.88 6.24
C SER A 67 2.35 -11.14 5.54
N ALA A 68 3.16 -12.19 5.64
CA ALA A 68 2.84 -13.46 5.00
C ALA A 68 1.53 -14.04 5.56
N VAL A 69 0.66 -14.48 4.65
CA VAL A 69 -0.60 -15.12 5.02
C VAL A 69 -0.37 -16.30 5.97
N GLU A 70 0.65 -17.08 5.70
CA GLU A 70 0.99 -18.23 6.51
C GLU A 70 1.37 -17.82 7.94
N ALA A 71 2.13 -16.72 8.08
CA ALA A 71 2.52 -16.24 9.39
C ALA A 71 1.33 -15.68 10.17
N ALA A 72 0.41 -15.01 9.48
CA ALA A 72 -0.81 -14.51 10.12
C ALA A 72 -1.63 -15.66 10.71
N LYS A 73 -1.71 -16.77 9.97
CA LYS A 73 -2.42 -17.95 10.45
C LYS A 73 -1.69 -18.60 11.63
N ARG A 74 -0.39 -18.82 11.48
CA ARG A 74 0.41 -19.53 12.47
C ARG A 74 0.52 -18.75 13.78
N VAL A 75 0.72 -17.44 13.69
CA VAL A 75 1.00 -16.62 14.87
C VAL A 75 -0.29 -16.09 15.51
N HIS A 76 -1.26 -15.68 14.71
CA HIS A 76 -2.45 -14.98 15.21
C HIS A 76 -3.75 -15.74 14.96
N GLY A 77 -3.71 -16.87 14.26
CA GLY A 77 -4.92 -17.62 13.95
C GLY A 77 -5.84 -16.92 12.95
N VAL A 78 -5.29 -15.98 12.17
CA VAL A 78 -6.08 -15.20 11.22
C VAL A 78 -6.03 -15.85 9.86
N ASP A 79 -7.21 -16.09 9.27
CA ASP A 79 -7.33 -16.58 7.89
C ASP A 79 -7.50 -15.37 6.99
N ALA A 80 -6.38 -14.89 6.43
CA ALA A 80 -6.39 -13.73 5.57
C ALA A 80 -6.66 -14.14 4.11
N SER A 81 -7.40 -13.29 3.40
CA SER A 81 -7.71 -13.49 1.98
C SER A 81 -7.32 -12.25 1.20
N PRO A 82 -6.04 -12.12 0.81
CA PRO A 82 -5.59 -10.96 0.05
C PRO A 82 -6.34 -10.83 -1.28
N GLY A 83 -6.52 -9.59 -1.72
CA GLY A 83 -7.15 -9.33 -3.00
C GLY A 83 -8.65 -9.12 -2.95
N ALA A 84 -9.29 -9.36 -1.81
CA ALA A 84 -10.70 -9.02 -1.64
C ALA A 84 -10.81 -7.48 -1.58
N PRO A 85 -11.54 -6.83 -2.50
CA PRO A 85 -11.47 -5.36 -2.64
C PRO A 85 -12.25 -4.65 -1.54
N SER A 86 -11.63 -4.48 -0.38
CA SER A 86 -12.20 -3.71 0.72
C SER A 86 -11.47 -2.39 0.93
N MET A 87 -10.35 -2.17 0.24
CA MET A 87 -9.55 -0.96 0.38
C MET A 87 -8.65 -0.81 -0.83
N ALA A 88 -8.06 0.36 -0.99
CA ALA A 88 -7.06 0.62 -2.01
C ALA A 88 -5.91 1.41 -1.39
N VAL A 89 -4.70 1.13 -1.85
CA VAL A 89 -3.56 1.99 -1.57
C VAL A 89 -3.55 3.07 -2.64
N THR A 90 -3.64 4.32 -2.25
CA THR A 90 -3.65 5.44 -3.18
C THR A 90 -2.33 6.18 -3.11
N VAL A 91 -1.71 6.41 -4.26
CA VAL A 91 -0.50 7.24 -4.35
C VAL A 91 -0.73 8.32 -5.40
N TRP A 92 -0.18 9.51 -5.12
CA TRP A 92 -0.26 10.63 -6.04
C TRP A 92 0.97 10.66 -6.94
N THR A 93 0.78 11.18 -8.15
CA THR A 93 1.85 11.35 -9.11
C THR A 93 1.60 12.65 -9.87
N HIS A 94 2.57 13.10 -10.65
CA HIS A 94 2.37 14.28 -11.49
C HIS A 94 1.78 13.92 -12.85
N ASP A 95 1.86 12.65 -13.27
CA ASP A 95 1.42 12.25 -14.61
C ASP A 95 0.93 10.79 -14.52
N VAL A 96 -0.39 10.63 -14.45
CA VAL A 96 -1.01 9.30 -14.34
C VAL A 96 -0.72 8.45 -15.57
N ASP A 97 -0.80 9.06 -16.76
CA ASP A 97 -0.61 8.28 -17.99
C ASP A 97 0.81 7.73 -18.08
N GLN A 98 1.80 8.53 -17.70
CA GLN A 98 3.19 8.08 -17.69
C GLN A 98 3.42 6.99 -16.66
N ALA A 99 2.90 7.17 -15.45
CA ALA A 99 3.02 6.17 -14.39
C ALA A 99 2.32 4.87 -14.81
N PHE A 100 1.15 5.00 -15.43
CA PHE A 100 0.41 3.84 -15.91
C PHE A 100 1.21 3.05 -16.95
N ARG A 101 1.84 3.74 -17.90
CA ARG A 101 2.67 3.08 -18.89
C ARG A 101 3.85 2.35 -18.26
N MET A 102 4.48 2.98 -17.29
CA MET A 102 5.61 2.37 -16.59
C MET A 102 5.16 1.10 -15.85
N LEU A 103 4.06 1.17 -15.15
CA LEU A 103 3.57 0.03 -14.37
C LEU A 103 3.10 -1.12 -15.27
N THR A 104 2.38 -0.81 -16.36
CA THR A 104 1.91 -1.85 -17.26
C THR A 104 3.07 -2.50 -18.02
N THR A 105 4.10 -1.72 -18.35
CA THR A 105 5.31 -2.28 -18.96
C THR A 105 6.00 -3.25 -17.99
N ALA A 106 5.90 -3.00 -16.69
CA ALA A 106 6.45 -3.89 -15.67
C ALA A 106 5.52 -5.08 -15.38
N GLY A 107 4.39 -5.19 -16.08
CA GLY A 107 3.50 -6.33 -15.95
C GLY A 107 2.42 -6.19 -14.90
N VAL A 108 2.20 -4.97 -14.37
CA VAL A 108 1.18 -4.76 -13.32
C VAL A 108 -0.22 -4.90 -13.93
N PRO A 109 -1.10 -5.72 -13.34
CA PRO A 109 -2.45 -5.90 -13.88
C PRO A 109 -3.30 -4.65 -13.74
N VAL A 110 -4.15 -4.39 -14.74
CA VAL A 110 -4.98 -3.20 -14.81
C VAL A 110 -6.41 -3.54 -14.38
N VAL A 111 -6.97 -2.69 -13.52
CA VAL A 111 -8.38 -2.74 -13.17
C VAL A 111 -9.14 -1.71 -13.99
N GLN A 112 -8.62 -0.48 -14.04
CA GLN A 112 -9.24 0.61 -14.78
C GLN A 112 -8.16 1.49 -15.37
N PRO A 113 -8.14 1.68 -16.70
CA PRO A 113 -7.11 2.51 -17.33
C PRO A 113 -7.29 3.98 -16.96
N PRO A 114 -6.33 4.83 -17.33
CA PRO A 114 -6.42 6.26 -16.99
C PRO A 114 -7.72 6.87 -17.47
N HIS A 115 -8.35 7.61 -16.57
CA HIS A 115 -9.63 8.28 -16.84
C HIS A 115 -9.72 9.51 -15.96
N ASN A 116 -10.50 10.47 -16.39
CA ASN A 116 -10.79 11.63 -15.56
C ASN A 116 -11.86 11.24 -14.53
N SER A 117 -11.58 11.57 -13.28
CA SER A 117 -12.50 11.29 -12.20
C SER A 117 -13.01 12.59 -11.63
N SER A 118 -13.63 12.56 -10.44
CA SER A 118 -14.20 13.75 -9.84
C SER A 118 -13.11 14.70 -9.32
N ASN A 119 -13.47 15.93 -9.05
CA ASN A 119 -12.62 16.94 -8.43
C ASN A 119 -11.37 17.29 -9.24
N ASN A 120 -11.50 17.30 -10.58
CA ASN A 120 -10.37 17.61 -11.46
C ASN A 120 -9.19 16.66 -11.25
N ASN A 121 -9.48 15.42 -10.99
CA ASN A 121 -8.45 14.39 -10.86
C ASN A 121 -8.46 13.46 -12.07
N ARG A 122 -7.31 12.91 -12.36
CA ARG A 122 -7.16 11.81 -13.30
C ARG A 122 -6.60 10.63 -12.54
N ALA A 123 -7.15 9.45 -12.78
CA ALA A 123 -6.82 8.28 -11.98
C ALA A 123 -6.73 7.04 -12.84
N ALA A 124 -6.03 6.04 -12.34
CA ALA A 124 -6.05 4.68 -12.86
C ALA A 124 -6.00 3.72 -11.69
N LEU A 125 -6.57 2.53 -11.87
CA LEU A 125 -6.57 1.51 -10.84
C LEU A 125 -5.88 0.27 -11.37
N LEU A 126 -4.98 -0.27 -10.55
CA LEU A 126 -4.21 -1.45 -10.87
C LEU A 126 -4.27 -2.39 -9.66
N ARG A 127 -3.59 -3.52 -9.75
CA ARG A 127 -3.52 -4.46 -8.63
C ARG A 127 -2.08 -4.70 -8.25
N ASP A 128 -1.84 -4.83 -6.95
CA ASP A 128 -0.54 -5.28 -6.46
C ASP A 128 -0.41 -6.79 -6.68
N PRO A 129 0.74 -7.41 -6.36
CA PRO A 129 0.91 -8.85 -6.62
C PRO A 129 -0.09 -9.76 -5.92
N ASP A 130 -0.69 -9.29 -4.82
CA ASP A 130 -1.70 -10.08 -4.09
C ASP A 130 -3.12 -9.74 -4.52
N GLY A 131 -3.28 -8.87 -5.52
CA GLY A 131 -4.59 -8.50 -6.01
C GLY A 131 -5.23 -7.32 -5.30
N ASN A 132 -4.54 -6.69 -4.36
CA ASN A 132 -5.07 -5.52 -3.68
C ASN A 132 -5.13 -4.34 -4.65
N LEU A 133 -6.15 -3.50 -4.49
CA LEU A 133 -6.31 -2.34 -5.35
C LEU A 133 -5.24 -1.29 -5.05
N VAL A 134 -4.69 -0.72 -6.11
CA VAL A 134 -3.77 0.42 -6.03
C VAL A 134 -4.29 1.48 -6.97
N GLU A 135 -4.50 2.68 -6.45
CA GLU A 135 -4.96 3.82 -7.23
C GLU A 135 -3.81 4.80 -7.42
N ILE A 136 -3.53 5.18 -8.66
CA ILE A 136 -2.62 6.27 -8.94
C ILE A 136 -3.45 7.46 -9.40
N VAL A 137 -3.11 8.64 -8.90
CA VAL A 137 -3.96 9.81 -9.06
C VAL A 137 -3.10 11.05 -9.28
N ALA A 138 -3.59 11.98 -10.11
CA ALA A 138 -2.96 13.28 -10.33
C ALA A 138 -4.03 14.33 -10.57
N LYS A 139 -3.68 15.60 -10.33
CA LYS A 139 -4.57 16.70 -10.75
C LYS A 139 -4.55 16.82 -12.25
N VAL A 140 -5.72 17.10 -12.82
CA VAL A 140 -5.80 17.50 -14.22
C VAL A 140 -5.40 18.97 -14.28
N ALA A 141 -4.43 19.28 -15.12
CA ALA A 141 -3.90 20.65 -15.22
C ALA A 141 -4.94 21.63 -15.76
#